data_f43e8907318ca714dd234c7315c3ed93
#
_entry.id   f43e8907318ca714dd234c7315c3ed93
#
_cell.length_a   1.000
_cell.length_b   1.000
_cell.length_c   1.000
_cell.angle_alpha   90.00
_cell.angle_beta   90.00
_cell.angle_gamma   90.00
#
_symmetry.space_group_name_H-M   'P 1'
#
loop_
_entity.id
_entity.type
_entity.pdbx_description
1 polymer ?
#
loop_
_entity_poly.entity_id
_entity_poly.type
_entity_poly.pdbx_seq_one_letter_code
_entity_poly.pdbx_strand_id
1 'polypeptide(L)'
;MNRIEHLKKALEKDPNNPLGLYGLAMEYIKEGNYKEALVYLEKYLSINDDQGSGYRALAQCYINLGELEKAIDAYERGIKQAEKYKHSSMKREFKQEIEILKNKLQEA
;
A
#
# COMPACT_ATOMS: atom_id res chain seq x y z
N MET A 1 -7.35 10.57 23.56
CA MET A 1 -6.61 9.55 22.79
C MET A 1 -6.89 9.74 21.31
N ASN A 2 -5.88 9.84 20.48
CA ASN A 2 -6.07 10.02 19.04
C ASN A 2 -6.34 8.67 18.35
N ARG A 3 -6.65 8.73 17.05
CA ARG A 3 -7.03 7.56 16.29
C ARG A 3 -5.90 6.52 16.20
N ILE A 4 -4.63 6.98 16.08
CA ILE A 4 -3.48 6.05 16.03
C ILE A 4 -3.39 5.27 17.34
N GLU A 5 -3.52 5.93 18.48
CA GLU A 5 -3.47 5.25 19.77
C GLU A 5 -4.61 4.26 19.94
N HIS A 6 -5.82 4.60 19.50
CA HIS A 6 -6.96 3.68 19.53
C HIS A 6 -6.71 2.45 18.69
N LEU A 7 -6.18 2.64 17.46
CA LEU A 7 -5.89 1.52 16.56
C LEU A 7 -4.78 0.62 17.10
N LYS A 8 -3.74 1.22 17.71
CA LYS A 8 -2.67 0.46 18.34
C LYS A 8 -3.20 -0.41 19.48
N LYS A 9 -4.09 0.14 20.30
CA LYS A 9 -4.72 -0.62 21.39
C LYS A 9 -5.56 -1.77 20.86
N ALA A 10 -6.30 -1.54 19.77
CA ALA A 10 -7.08 -2.60 19.15
C ALA A 10 -6.18 -3.73 18.66
N LEU A 11 -5.01 -3.41 18.12
CA LEU A 11 -4.06 -4.39 17.63
C LEU A 11 -3.34 -5.12 18.77
N GLU A 12 -3.27 -4.57 19.96
CA GLU A 12 -2.76 -5.30 21.13
C GLU A 12 -3.64 -6.52 21.44
N LYS A 13 -4.95 -6.35 21.26
CA LYS A 13 -5.93 -7.42 21.51
C LYS A 13 -6.06 -8.37 20.33
N ASP A 14 -5.94 -7.87 19.11
CA ASP A 14 -6.09 -8.65 17.89
C ASP A 14 -5.02 -8.19 16.89
N PRO A 15 -3.78 -8.71 16.99
CA PRO A 15 -2.65 -8.22 16.20
C PRO A 15 -2.80 -8.38 14.69
N ASN A 16 -3.68 -9.26 14.24
CA ASN A 16 -3.88 -9.53 12.81
C ASN A 16 -5.18 -8.95 12.28
N ASN A 17 -5.84 -8.09 13.05
CA ASN A 17 -7.11 -7.50 12.61
C ASN A 17 -6.87 -6.65 11.36
N PRO A 18 -7.51 -7.01 10.21
CA PRO A 18 -7.24 -6.31 8.96
C PRO A 18 -7.67 -4.84 8.97
N LEU A 19 -8.79 -4.52 9.63
CA LEU A 19 -9.25 -3.13 9.73
C LEU A 19 -8.30 -2.30 10.58
N GLY A 20 -7.76 -2.90 11.64
CA GLY A 20 -6.77 -2.23 12.49
C GLY A 20 -5.48 -1.95 11.77
N LEU A 21 -4.96 -2.96 11.05
CA LEU A 21 -3.71 -2.82 10.30
C LEU A 21 -3.84 -1.79 9.17
N TYR A 22 -4.89 -1.91 8.37
CA TYR A 22 -5.11 -0.99 7.26
C TYR A 22 -5.40 0.42 7.76
N GLY A 23 -6.26 0.53 8.77
CA GLY A 23 -6.60 1.83 9.35
C GLY A 23 -5.39 2.56 9.91
N LEU A 24 -4.51 1.83 10.61
CA LEU A 24 -3.30 2.42 11.18
C LEU A 24 -2.34 2.88 10.06
N ALA A 25 -2.19 2.07 9.02
CA ALA A 25 -1.39 2.45 7.86
C ALA A 25 -1.91 3.75 7.22
N MET A 26 -3.23 3.86 7.04
CA MET A 26 -3.83 5.05 6.45
C MET A 26 -3.61 6.29 7.30
N GLU A 27 -3.68 6.16 8.62
CA GLU A 27 -3.41 7.28 9.51
C GLU A 27 -1.96 7.74 9.43
N TYR A 28 -1.02 6.81 9.35
CA TYR A 28 0.39 7.17 9.18
C TYR A 28 0.65 7.84 7.82
N ILE A 29 -0.02 7.39 6.76
CA ILE A 29 0.08 8.04 5.44
C ILE A 29 -0.41 9.48 5.53
N LYS A 30 -1.53 9.69 6.21
CA LYS A 30 -2.11 11.02 6.42
C LYS A 30 -1.13 11.97 7.10
N GLU A 31 -0.31 11.44 8.03
CA GLU A 31 0.70 12.21 8.73
C GLU A 31 2.00 12.35 7.96
N GLY A 32 2.12 11.72 6.79
CA GLY A 32 3.35 11.71 6.02
C GLY A 32 4.40 10.75 6.56
N ASN A 33 4.02 9.88 7.48
CA ASN A 33 4.94 8.90 8.06
C ASN A 33 4.89 7.60 7.26
N TYR A 34 5.51 7.63 6.08
CA TYR A 34 5.42 6.53 5.11
C TYR A 34 6.17 5.28 5.57
N LYS A 35 7.27 5.43 6.30
CA LYS A 35 8.02 4.28 6.81
C LYS A 35 7.19 3.45 7.78
N GLU A 36 6.50 4.12 8.72
CA GLU A 36 5.61 3.42 9.65
C GLU A 36 4.43 2.79 8.92
N ALA A 37 3.87 3.52 7.95
CA ALA A 37 2.75 3.00 7.17
C ALA A 37 3.12 1.69 6.46
N LEU A 38 4.35 1.59 5.92
CA LEU A 38 4.81 0.38 5.24
C LEU A 38 4.79 -0.85 6.16
N VAL A 39 5.16 -0.69 7.42
CA VAL A 39 5.17 -1.80 8.39
C VAL A 39 3.78 -2.43 8.47
N TYR A 40 2.76 -1.62 8.61
CA TYR A 40 1.38 -2.10 8.78
C TYR A 40 0.77 -2.55 7.46
N LEU A 41 1.10 -1.88 6.34
CA LEU A 41 0.63 -2.30 5.02
C LEU A 41 1.19 -3.65 4.60
N GLU A 42 2.49 -3.86 4.78
CA GLU A 42 3.12 -5.13 4.42
C GLU A 42 2.52 -6.27 5.25
N LYS A 43 2.32 -6.05 6.54
CA LYS A 43 1.69 -7.05 7.40
C LYS A 43 0.25 -7.33 6.95
N TYR A 44 -0.52 -6.27 6.67
CA TYR A 44 -1.89 -6.41 6.18
C TYR A 44 -1.93 -7.23 4.88
N LEU A 45 -1.07 -6.91 3.92
CA LEU A 45 -1.04 -7.59 2.63
C LEU A 45 -0.54 -9.03 2.72
N SER A 46 0.28 -9.35 3.74
CA SER A 46 0.78 -10.71 3.92
C SER A 46 -0.29 -11.68 4.44
N ILE A 47 -1.33 -11.17 5.08
CA ILE A 47 -2.35 -12.00 5.72
C ILE A 47 -3.75 -11.79 5.14
N ASN A 48 -3.93 -10.86 4.21
CA ASN A 48 -5.23 -10.57 3.61
C ASN A 48 -5.15 -10.58 2.09
N ASP A 49 -6.20 -11.10 1.46
CA ASP A 49 -6.32 -11.12 0.00
C ASP A 49 -6.96 -9.82 -0.47
N ASP A 50 -6.16 -8.75 -0.49
CA ASP A 50 -6.59 -7.43 -0.90
C ASP A 50 -6.85 -7.40 -2.41
N GLN A 51 -7.91 -6.73 -2.85
CA GLN A 51 -8.31 -6.70 -4.25
C GLN A 51 -7.52 -5.71 -5.10
N GLY A 52 -6.55 -5.01 -4.50
CA GLY A 52 -5.66 -4.11 -5.23
C GLY A 52 -5.43 -2.76 -4.58
N SER A 53 -6.40 -2.22 -3.81
CA SER A 53 -6.26 -0.89 -3.22
C SER A 53 -5.13 -0.81 -2.18
N GLY A 54 -4.87 -1.90 -1.47
CA GLY A 54 -3.74 -1.96 -0.54
C GLY A 54 -2.40 -1.84 -1.26
N TYR A 55 -2.30 -2.39 -2.45
CA TYR A 55 -1.09 -2.29 -3.27
C TYR A 55 -0.90 -0.89 -3.83
N ARG A 56 -2.00 -0.17 -4.13
CA ARG A 56 -1.92 1.24 -4.50
C ARG A 56 -1.32 2.05 -3.36
N ALA A 57 -1.80 1.84 -2.16
CA ALA A 57 -1.29 2.54 -0.97
C ALA A 57 0.19 2.21 -0.74
N LEU A 58 0.56 0.94 -0.89
CA LEU A 58 1.94 0.48 -0.75
C LEU A 58 2.85 1.19 -1.76
N ALA A 59 2.45 1.22 -3.03
CA ALA A 59 3.21 1.87 -4.09
C ALA A 59 3.38 3.36 -3.80
N GLN A 60 2.32 4.03 -3.36
CA GLN A 60 2.39 5.45 -3.04
C GLN A 60 3.35 5.76 -1.89
N CYS A 61 3.40 4.89 -0.88
CA CYS A 61 4.38 5.02 0.19
C CYS A 61 5.82 4.95 -0.35
N TYR A 62 6.08 3.97 -1.22
CA TYR A 62 7.40 3.83 -1.81
C TYR A 62 7.76 5.03 -2.70
N ILE A 63 6.80 5.55 -3.47
CA ILE A 63 7.02 6.76 -4.29
C ILE A 63 7.44 7.94 -3.40
N ASN A 64 6.71 8.14 -2.30
CA ASN A 64 7.00 9.25 -1.38
C ASN A 64 8.36 9.09 -0.67
N LEU A 65 8.84 7.87 -0.57
CA LEU A 65 10.15 7.58 0.01
C LEU A 65 11.29 7.57 -1.04
N GLY A 66 10.94 7.80 -2.31
CA GLY A 66 11.92 7.78 -3.39
C GLY A 66 12.34 6.38 -3.83
N GLU A 67 11.62 5.36 -3.40
CA GLU A 67 11.91 3.95 -3.69
C GLU A 67 11.12 3.51 -4.93
N LEU A 68 11.49 4.04 -6.10
CA LEU A 68 10.68 3.88 -7.31
C LEU A 68 10.61 2.43 -7.81
N GLU A 69 11.68 1.66 -7.68
CA GLU A 69 11.68 0.26 -8.10
C GLU A 69 10.75 -0.58 -7.24
N LYS A 70 10.72 -0.31 -5.94
CA LYS A 70 9.80 -0.99 -5.03
C LYS A 70 8.35 -0.60 -5.29
N ALA A 71 8.12 0.65 -5.70
CA ALA A 71 6.78 1.11 -6.09
C ALA A 71 6.29 0.36 -7.33
N ILE A 72 7.16 0.15 -8.32
CA ILE A 72 6.84 -0.63 -9.52
C ILE A 72 6.45 -2.05 -9.12
N ASP A 73 7.24 -2.69 -8.26
CA ASP A 73 6.93 -4.03 -7.78
C ASP A 73 5.56 -4.09 -7.09
N ALA A 74 5.26 -3.09 -6.26
CA ALA A 74 3.96 -3.00 -5.58
C ALA A 74 2.81 -2.92 -6.58
N TYR A 75 2.94 -2.08 -7.61
CA TYR A 75 1.92 -2.00 -8.66
C TYR A 75 1.80 -3.30 -9.45
N GLU A 76 2.91 -3.98 -9.73
CA GLU A 76 2.86 -5.27 -10.44
C GLU A 76 2.10 -6.32 -9.62
N ARG A 77 2.33 -6.37 -8.31
CA ARG A 77 1.57 -7.23 -7.41
C ARG A 77 0.09 -6.85 -7.41
N GLY A 78 -0.20 -5.55 -7.43
CA GLY A 78 -1.56 -5.03 -7.52
C GLY A 78 -2.26 -5.40 -8.83
N ILE A 79 -1.53 -5.42 -9.94
CA ILE A 79 -2.08 -5.83 -11.25
C ILE A 79 -2.56 -7.28 -11.18
N LYS A 80 -1.80 -8.17 -10.55
CA LYS A 80 -2.21 -9.57 -10.40
C LYS A 80 -3.53 -9.68 -9.62
N GLN A 81 -3.70 -8.89 -8.58
CA GLN A 81 -4.93 -8.86 -7.81
C GLN A 81 -6.08 -8.27 -8.61
N ALA A 82 -5.82 -7.19 -9.35
CA ALA A 82 -6.83 -6.57 -10.20
C ALA A 82 -7.31 -7.55 -11.28
N GLU A 83 -6.40 -8.35 -11.85
CA GLU A 83 -6.76 -9.39 -12.81
C GLU A 83 -7.61 -10.48 -12.17
N LYS A 84 -7.21 -10.93 -10.99
CA LYS A 84 -7.93 -11.97 -10.24
C LYS A 84 -9.38 -11.57 -9.96
N TYR A 85 -9.60 -10.30 -9.60
CA TYR A 85 -10.92 -9.79 -9.25
C TYR A 85 -11.60 -9.02 -10.37
N LYS A 86 -11.02 -9.02 -11.55
CA LYS A 86 -11.59 -8.43 -12.78
C LYS A 86 -11.81 -6.91 -12.64
N HIS A 87 -10.88 -6.23 -11.98
CA HIS A 87 -10.87 -4.76 -11.86
C HIS A 87 -10.06 -4.17 -13.01
N SER A 88 -10.66 -4.11 -14.18
CA SER A 88 -9.95 -3.69 -15.40
C SER A 88 -9.48 -2.23 -15.37
N SER A 89 -10.25 -1.34 -14.75
CA SER A 89 -9.86 0.07 -14.60
C SER A 89 -8.62 0.22 -13.72
N MET A 90 -8.58 -0.51 -12.62
CA MET A 90 -7.43 -0.51 -11.71
C MET A 90 -6.19 -1.08 -12.38
N LYS A 91 -6.35 -2.17 -13.13
CA LYS A 91 -5.24 -2.76 -13.89
C LYS A 91 -4.64 -1.73 -14.86
N ARG A 92 -5.50 -1.01 -15.58
CA ARG A 92 -5.07 0.04 -16.52
C ARG A 92 -4.35 1.17 -15.79
N GLU A 93 -4.90 1.61 -14.68
CA GLU A 93 -4.31 2.65 -13.84
C GLU A 93 -2.89 2.24 -13.41
N PHE A 94 -2.73 1.02 -12.89
CA PHE A 94 -1.45 0.55 -12.39
C PHE A 94 -0.41 0.40 -13.51
N LYS A 95 -0.83 -0.06 -14.68
CA LYS A 95 0.07 -0.14 -15.84
C LYS A 95 0.58 1.24 -16.24
N GLN A 96 -0.28 2.25 -16.23
CA GLN A 96 0.10 3.62 -16.54
C GLN A 96 1.08 4.18 -15.53
N GLU A 97 0.84 3.92 -14.24
CA GLU A 97 1.73 4.37 -13.18
C GLU A 97 3.12 3.73 -13.30
N ILE A 98 3.16 2.45 -13.65
CA ILE A 98 4.43 1.73 -13.87
C ILE A 98 5.23 2.41 -14.99
N GLU A 99 4.58 2.76 -16.11
CA GLU A 99 5.26 3.42 -17.22
C GLU A 99 5.83 4.78 -16.79
N ILE A 100 5.07 5.55 -16.02
CA ILE A 100 5.54 6.84 -15.49
C ILE A 100 6.78 6.64 -14.62
N LEU A 101 6.76 5.64 -13.74
CA LEU A 101 7.87 5.36 -12.84
C LEU A 101 9.11 4.87 -13.59
N LYS A 102 8.92 4.01 -14.61
CA LYS A 102 10.03 3.55 -15.44
C LYS A 102 10.69 4.71 -16.18
N ASN A 103 9.90 5.64 -16.68
CA ASN A 103 10.43 6.83 -17.35
C ASN A 103 11.26 7.68 -16.39
N LYS A 104 10.79 7.85 -15.16
CA LYS A 104 11.53 8.58 -14.14
C LYS A 104 12.88 7.93 -13.81
N LEU A 105 12.91 6.61 -13.76
CA LEU A 105 14.15 5.86 -13.50
C LEU A 105 15.14 6.03 -14.62
N GLN A 106 14.69 6.13 -15.87
CA GLN A 106 15.56 6.34 -17.02
C GLN A 106 16.15 7.76 -17.08
N GLU A 107 15.46 8.72 -16.48
CA GLU A 107 15.92 10.12 -16.42
C GLU A 107 17.01 10.34 -15.37
N ALA A 108 17.14 9.46 -14.43
CA ALA A 108 18.06 9.60 -13.31
C ALA A 108 19.53 9.37 -13.71
#